data_d474aef534ba916a4573ab089aef0489
#
_entry.id   d474aef534ba916a4573ab089aef0489
#
_cell.length_a   1.000
_cell.length_b   1.000
_cell.length_c   1.000
_cell.angle_alpha   90.00
_cell.angle_beta   90.00
_cell.angle_gamma   90.00
#
_symmetry.space_group_name_H-M   'P 1'
#
loop_
_entity.id
_entity.type
_entity.pdbx_description
1 polymer ?
#
loop_
_entity_poly.entity_id
_entity_poly.type
_entity_poly.pdbx_seq_one_letter_code
_entity_poly.pdbx_strand_id
1 'polypeptide(L)'
;HTKKANTEPKRFLKEIRGVNVSNYSLGQVIKADLFEEGEMVDVTGTSKGKGFQGVIKRHNQSRGPMGHGSQYHRGVGSMGTLLPMRVIPGKKMPGHMGGEQVTVQNLEIVQIDLENNVILVKGNVPGPKKSLVLIKASVKHEGTVNEKQDLITYVIEEPEEVVEVVEANEEETPVSE
;
A
#
# COMPACT_ATOMS: atom_id res chain seq x y z
N HIS A 1 -28.45 -5.43 3.16
CA HIS A 1 -27.88 -5.06 1.85
C HIS A 1 -27.45 -6.30 1.06
N THR A 2 -26.59 -7.15 1.61
CA THR A 2 -26.01 -8.32 0.89
C THR A 2 -27.06 -9.35 0.43
N LYS A 3 -28.15 -9.57 1.18
CA LYS A 3 -29.24 -10.47 0.78
C LYS A 3 -29.91 -10.06 -0.53
N LYS A 4 -30.02 -8.75 -0.84
CA LYS A 4 -30.61 -8.27 -2.11
C LYS A 4 -29.74 -8.62 -3.32
N ALA A 5 -28.42 -8.71 -3.12
CA ALA A 5 -27.44 -9.05 -4.16
C ALA A 5 -27.07 -10.53 -4.18
N ASN A 6 -27.69 -11.37 -3.34
CA ASN A 6 -27.34 -12.78 -3.15
C ASN A 6 -25.83 -13.02 -2.93
N THR A 7 -25.19 -12.11 -2.20
CA THR A 7 -23.77 -12.17 -1.90
C THR A 7 -23.52 -12.40 -0.43
N GLU A 8 -22.39 -13.00 -0.10
CA GLU A 8 -21.94 -13.19 1.27
C GLU A 8 -21.67 -11.84 1.97
N PRO A 9 -21.76 -11.77 3.31
CA PRO A 9 -21.39 -10.58 4.05
C PRO A 9 -19.95 -10.17 3.79
N LYS A 10 -19.73 -8.88 3.47
CA LYS A 10 -18.40 -8.32 3.19
C LYS A 10 -17.92 -7.44 4.34
N ARG A 11 -16.63 -7.47 4.61
CA ARG A 11 -15.98 -6.70 5.67
C ARG A 11 -16.00 -5.20 5.39
N PHE A 12 -15.80 -4.82 4.14
CA PHE A 12 -15.73 -3.43 3.73
C PHE A 12 -16.87 -3.12 2.77
N LEU A 13 -17.53 -2.01 3.02
CA LEU A 13 -18.57 -1.44 2.16
C LEU A 13 -18.17 0.00 1.85
N LYS A 14 -18.12 0.36 0.57
CA LYS A 14 -17.75 1.71 0.14
C LYS A 14 -18.71 2.17 -0.96
N GLU A 15 -19.26 3.35 -0.78
CA GLU A 15 -20.04 4.02 -1.80
C GLU A 15 -19.11 4.76 -2.77
N ILE A 16 -19.32 4.56 -4.07
CA ILE A 16 -18.62 5.28 -5.14
C ILE A 16 -19.66 6.16 -5.82
N ARG A 17 -19.44 7.47 -5.81
CA ARG A 17 -20.34 8.47 -6.41
C ARG A 17 -19.78 8.94 -7.75
N GLY A 18 -20.67 9.42 -8.62
CA GLY A 18 -20.29 9.99 -9.92
C GLY A 18 -20.10 8.96 -11.04
N VAL A 19 -20.46 7.70 -10.80
CA VAL A 19 -20.39 6.63 -11.80
C VAL A 19 -21.77 6.40 -12.42
N ASN A 20 -21.81 6.12 -13.72
CA ASN A 20 -23.06 5.75 -14.40
C ASN A 20 -23.48 4.34 -13.97
N VAL A 21 -24.51 4.26 -13.14
CA VAL A 21 -25.02 2.99 -12.57
C VAL A 21 -25.58 2.05 -13.64
N SER A 22 -26.00 2.57 -14.78
CA SER A 22 -26.56 1.76 -15.87
C SER A 22 -25.60 0.73 -16.45
N ASN A 23 -24.30 0.93 -16.26
CA ASN A 23 -23.24 0.04 -16.76
C ASN A 23 -22.99 -1.17 -15.84
N TYR A 24 -23.64 -1.21 -14.68
CA TYR A 24 -23.36 -2.24 -13.66
C TYR A 24 -24.65 -2.98 -13.29
N SER A 25 -24.53 -4.28 -13.07
CA SER A 25 -25.61 -5.13 -12.60
C SER A 25 -25.47 -5.44 -11.10
N LEU A 26 -26.60 -5.70 -10.44
CA LEU A 26 -26.61 -6.06 -9.03
C LEU A 26 -25.89 -7.40 -8.80
N GLY A 27 -24.89 -7.43 -7.92
CA GLY A 27 -24.10 -8.63 -7.64
C GLY A 27 -22.93 -8.87 -8.61
N GLN A 28 -22.67 -7.95 -9.53
CA GLN A 28 -21.55 -8.03 -10.45
C GLN A 28 -20.21 -8.02 -9.69
N VAL A 29 -19.31 -8.90 -10.07
CA VAL A 29 -17.93 -8.94 -9.56
C VAL A 29 -17.04 -8.13 -10.48
N ILE A 30 -16.39 -7.11 -9.92
CA ILE A 30 -15.39 -6.29 -10.59
C ILE A 30 -14.02 -6.82 -10.18
N LYS A 31 -13.17 -7.13 -11.15
CA LYS A 31 -11.81 -7.64 -10.96
C LYS A 31 -10.77 -6.59 -11.33
N ALA A 32 -9.51 -6.97 -11.24
CA ALA A 32 -8.38 -6.11 -11.58
C ALA A 32 -8.28 -5.76 -13.08
N ASP A 33 -9.04 -6.45 -13.93
CA ASP A 33 -9.15 -6.23 -15.38
C ASP A 33 -9.69 -4.84 -15.79
N LEU A 34 -10.17 -4.07 -14.81
CA LEU A 34 -10.61 -2.69 -15.02
C LEU A 34 -9.46 -1.72 -15.35
N PHE A 35 -8.23 -2.06 -14.97
CA PHE A 35 -7.04 -1.25 -15.12
C PHE A 35 -6.08 -1.84 -16.16
N GLU A 36 -5.25 -0.99 -16.75
CA GLU A 36 -4.21 -1.39 -17.70
C GLU A 36 -2.80 -1.23 -17.10
N GLU A 37 -1.86 -2.06 -17.54
CA GLU A 37 -0.45 -1.93 -17.15
C GLU A 37 0.15 -0.65 -17.75
N GLY A 38 0.90 0.10 -16.94
CA GLY A 38 1.42 1.42 -17.31
C GLY A 38 0.47 2.57 -17.03
N GLU A 39 -0.78 2.30 -16.61
CA GLU A 39 -1.74 3.35 -16.27
C GLU A 39 -1.33 4.11 -15.00
N MET A 40 -1.57 5.42 -14.99
CA MET A 40 -1.34 6.28 -13.82
C MET A 40 -2.58 6.35 -12.95
N VAL A 41 -2.42 6.04 -11.66
CA VAL A 41 -3.53 5.96 -10.71
C VAL A 41 -3.32 6.81 -9.47
N ASP A 42 -4.43 7.23 -8.87
CA ASP A 42 -4.48 7.89 -7.57
C ASP A 42 -4.98 6.90 -6.51
N VAL A 43 -4.18 6.69 -5.48
CA VAL A 43 -4.43 5.70 -4.45
C VAL A 43 -4.81 6.38 -3.14
N THR A 44 -6.03 6.16 -2.67
CA THR A 44 -6.58 6.75 -1.46
C THR A 44 -6.76 5.68 -0.37
N GLY A 45 -6.22 5.93 0.81
CA GLY A 45 -6.38 5.04 1.95
C GLY A 45 -6.30 5.78 3.28
N THR A 46 -6.53 5.07 4.37
CA THR A 46 -6.38 5.61 5.71
C THR A 46 -4.97 5.36 6.21
N SER A 47 -4.23 6.42 6.52
CA SER A 47 -2.85 6.33 6.98
C SER A 47 -2.73 5.57 8.31
N LYS A 48 -1.55 4.99 8.58
CA LYS A 48 -1.29 4.31 9.86
C LYS A 48 -1.44 5.28 11.02
N GLY A 49 -2.26 4.94 12.01
CA GLY A 49 -2.39 5.72 13.24
C GLY A 49 -1.08 5.71 14.03
N LYS A 50 -0.67 6.89 14.51
CA LYS A 50 0.53 7.08 15.33
C LYS A 50 0.20 7.60 16.75
N GLY A 51 -1.10 7.73 17.05
CA GLY A 51 -1.59 8.23 18.32
C GLY A 51 -1.26 9.71 18.56
N PHE A 52 -1.20 10.12 19.80
CA PHE A 52 -0.83 11.49 20.18
C PHE A 52 0.67 11.67 20.04
N GLN A 53 1.11 12.65 19.24
CA GLN A 53 2.52 12.90 18.97
C GLN A 53 2.90 14.34 19.32
N GLY A 54 4.15 14.52 19.76
CA GLY A 54 4.74 15.83 19.99
C GLY A 54 5.03 16.57 18.68
N VAL A 55 5.30 17.86 18.80
CA VAL A 55 5.51 18.77 17.66
C VAL A 55 6.70 18.39 16.77
N ILE A 56 7.72 17.77 17.34
CA ILE A 56 8.91 17.34 16.60
C ILE A 56 8.52 16.29 15.56
N LYS A 57 7.81 15.23 15.97
CA LYS A 57 7.39 14.16 15.07
C LYS A 57 6.22 14.57 14.17
N ARG A 58 5.25 15.32 14.73
CA ARG A 58 4.03 15.69 14.00
C ARG A 58 4.27 16.76 12.94
N HIS A 59 5.17 17.72 13.23
CA HIS A 59 5.37 18.91 12.40
C HIS A 59 6.82 19.14 11.98
N ASN A 60 7.73 18.19 12.25
CA ASN A 60 9.16 18.29 11.93
C ASN A 60 9.85 19.51 12.54
N GLN A 61 9.42 19.92 13.75
CA GLN A 61 10.10 21.00 14.46
C GLN A 61 11.43 20.53 15.03
N SER A 62 12.38 21.45 15.15
CA SER A 62 13.68 21.18 15.76
C SER A 62 13.56 21.07 17.29
N ARG A 63 14.37 20.20 17.88
CA ARG A 63 14.52 20.14 19.34
C ARG A 63 15.39 21.29 19.85
N GLY A 64 15.24 21.62 21.11
CA GLY A 64 16.15 22.57 21.80
C GLY A 64 17.52 21.95 22.13
N PRO A 65 18.46 22.75 22.63
CA PRO A 65 19.76 22.28 23.10
C PRO A 65 19.61 21.20 24.18
N MET A 66 20.43 20.15 24.13
CA MET A 66 20.41 19.07 25.13
C MET A 66 21.46 19.22 26.21
N GLY A 67 22.32 20.25 26.13
CA GLY A 67 23.33 20.59 27.07
C GLY A 67 23.36 22.10 27.35
N HIS A 68 24.48 22.61 27.88
CA HIS A 68 24.71 24.05 28.23
C HIS A 68 23.65 24.61 29.18
N GLY A 69 23.12 23.80 30.10
CA GLY A 69 22.12 24.22 31.09
C GLY A 69 20.73 24.51 30.54
N SER A 70 20.45 24.16 29.29
CA SER A 70 19.13 24.33 28.71
C SER A 70 18.10 23.40 29.39
N GLN A 71 16.96 23.97 29.79
CA GLN A 71 15.79 23.23 30.28
C GLN A 71 14.76 23.00 29.18
N TYR A 72 14.98 23.58 28.00
CA TYR A 72 14.11 23.43 26.83
C TYR A 72 14.66 22.37 25.89
N HIS A 73 14.01 21.19 25.82
CA HIS A 73 14.46 20.09 24.99
C HIS A 73 13.48 19.75 23.88
N ARG A 74 12.25 19.42 24.22
CA ARG A 74 11.22 18.93 23.28
C ARG A 74 9.91 19.72 23.34
N GLY A 75 9.94 20.91 23.93
CA GLY A 75 8.77 21.77 24.10
C GLY A 75 8.27 22.38 22.79
N VAL A 76 7.14 23.04 22.85
CA VAL A 76 6.50 23.67 21.69
C VAL A 76 7.17 25.01 21.32
N GLY A 77 7.86 25.63 22.28
CA GLY A 77 8.46 26.96 22.14
C GLY A 77 7.44 28.07 22.27
N SER A 78 7.80 29.24 21.73
CA SER A 78 6.95 30.45 21.83
C SER A 78 5.57 30.21 21.18
N MET A 79 4.52 30.62 21.85
CA MET A 79 3.16 30.57 21.36
C MET A 79 2.74 31.75 20.50
N GLY A 80 3.55 32.78 20.47
CA GLY A 80 3.30 34.01 19.71
C GLY A 80 4.16 35.17 20.14
N THR A 81 3.86 36.32 19.62
CA THR A 81 4.45 37.60 19.96
C THR A 81 3.48 38.42 20.83
N LEU A 82 3.90 39.58 21.32
CA LEU A 82 3.11 40.47 22.16
C LEU A 82 1.78 40.86 21.50
N LEU A 83 1.79 41.16 20.23
CA LEU A 83 0.60 41.38 19.41
C LEU A 83 0.43 40.20 18.45
N PRO A 84 -0.74 39.59 18.38
CA PRO A 84 -2.12 39.97 18.72
C PRO A 84 -2.61 39.57 20.12
N MET A 85 -1.78 39.25 21.10
CA MET A 85 -2.13 38.86 22.49
C MET A 85 -2.95 37.57 22.57
N ARG A 86 -2.83 36.68 21.59
CA ARG A 86 -3.50 35.39 21.53
C ARG A 86 -2.67 34.38 20.73
N VAL A 87 -2.92 33.11 20.94
CA VAL A 87 -2.39 32.06 20.06
C VAL A 87 -3.17 32.10 18.74
N ILE A 88 -2.43 32.24 17.64
CA ILE A 88 -3.04 32.33 16.31
C ILE A 88 -3.63 30.96 15.91
N PRO A 89 -4.85 30.92 15.30
CA PRO A 89 -5.42 29.70 14.75
C PRO A 89 -4.46 29.04 13.74
N GLY A 90 -4.40 27.70 13.77
CA GLY A 90 -3.48 26.94 12.91
C GLY A 90 -2.05 26.79 13.48
N LYS A 91 -1.75 27.33 14.67
CA LYS A 91 -0.46 27.11 15.34
C LYS A 91 -0.18 25.60 15.46
N LYS A 92 0.97 25.18 14.99
CA LYS A 92 1.42 23.77 15.03
C LYS A 92 1.69 23.34 16.47
N MET A 93 0.84 22.46 16.98
CA MET A 93 0.89 21.94 18.35
C MET A 93 0.89 20.40 18.36
N PRO A 94 1.25 19.76 19.50
CA PRO A 94 1.11 18.32 19.66
C PRO A 94 -0.35 17.89 19.50
N GLY A 95 -0.57 16.66 19.11
CA GLY A 95 -1.93 16.12 18.91
C GLY A 95 -1.92 14.79 18.17
N HIS A 96 -3.09 14.35 17.80
CA HIS A 96 -3.27 13.12 17.04
C HIS A 96 -2.54 13.18 15.70
N MET A 97 -1.87 12.09 15.34
CA MET A 97 -1.17 11.93 14.06
C MET A 97 -1.53 10.60 13.42
N GLY A 98 -1.75 10.62 12.11
CA GLY A 98 -2.19 9.45 11.37
C GLY A 98 -3.68 9.13 11.58
N GLY A 99 -4.15 8.02 10.99
CA GLY A 99 -5.57 7.68 10.98
C GLY A 99 -6.41 8.59 10.10
N GLU A 100 -5.78 9.37 9.25
CA GLU A 100 -6.39 10.32 8.33
C GLU A 100 -6.46 9.73 6.93
N GLN A 101 -7.44 10.13 6.16
CA GLN A 101 -7.52 9.77 4.74
C GLN A 101 -6.44 10.52 3.98
N VAL A 102 -5.59 9.79 3.27
CA VAL A 102 -4.49 10.32 2.46
C VAL A 102 -4.62 9.77 1.05
N THR A 103 -4.44 10.63 0.06
CA THR A 103 -4.36 10.25 -1.36
C THR A 103 -2.95 10.47 -1.86
N VAL A 104 -2.34 9.42 -2.39
CA VAL A 104 -1.07 9.49 -3.12
C VAL A 104 -1.42 9.49 -4.59
N GLN A 105 -1.01 10.53 -5.29
CA GLN A 105 -1.34 10.76 -6.69
C GLN A 105 -0.24 10.28 -7.63
N ASN A 106 -0.62 9.97 -8.87
CA ASN A 106 0.28 9.64 -9.97
C ASN A 106 1.19 8.45 -9.65
N LEU A 107 0.62 7.36 -9.19
CA LEU A 107 1.32 6.08 -9.05
C LEU A 107 1.12 5.27 -10.33
N GLU A 108 2.17 4.62 -10.79
CA GLU A 108 2.18 3.78 -11.98
C GLU A 108 1.79 2.34 -11.64
N ILE A 109 0.92 1.75 -12.44
CA ILE A 109 0.64 0.30 -12.38
C ILE A 109 1.72 -0.41 -13.18
N VAL A 110 2.49 -1.26 -12.50
CA VAL A 110 3.60 -1.99 -13.12
C VAL A 110 3.13 -3.28 -13.76
N GLN A 111 2.28 -4.03 -13.03
CA GLN A 111 1.79 -5.33 -13.48
C GLN A 111 0.42 -5.62 -12.88
N ILE A 112 -0.39 -6.37 -13.61
CA ILE A 112 -1.70 -6.87 -13.17
C ILE A 112 -1.71 -8.40 -13.26
N ASP A 113 -1.91 -9.06 -12.12
CA ASP A 113 -2.10 -10.50 -12.05
C ASP A 113 -3.60 -10.79 -11.96
N LEU A 114 -4.16 -11.29 -13.04
CA LEU A 114 -5.59 -11.59 -13.14
C LEU A 114 -5.98 -12.90 -12.42
N GLU A 115 -5.04 -13.84 -12.27
CA GLU A 115 -5.30 -15.12 -11.60
C GLU A 115 -5.51 -14.90 -10.10
N ASN A 116 -4.59 -14.16 -9.48
CA ASN A 116 -4.64 -13.83 -8.06
C ASN A 116 -5.44 -12.56 -7.75
N ASN A 117 -5.91 -11.83 -8.79
CA ASN A 117 -6.62 -10.56 -8.70
C ASN A 117 -5.80 -9.50 -7.91
N VAL A 118 -4.53 -9.33 -8.28
CA VAL A 118 -3.54 -8.46 -7.65
C VAL A 118 -3.08 -7.39 -8.63
N ILE A 119 -2.92 -6.16 -8.14
CA ILE A 119 -2.37 -5.03 -8.88
C ILE A 119 -1.07 -4.60 -8.20
N LEU A 120 0.02 -4.58 -8.96
CA LEU A 120 1.31 -4.08 -8.52
C LEU A 120 1.44 -2.60 -8.85
N VAL A 121 1.56 -1.77 -7.82
CA VAL A 121 1.68 -0.32 -7.95
C VAL A 121 3.07 0.12 -7.49
N LYS A 122 3.73 0.94 -8.29
CA LYS A 122 5.07 1.48 -8.03
C LYS A 122 4.96 2.68 -7.08
N GLY A 123 5.39 2.49 -5.82
CA GLY A 123 5.45 3.56 -4.84
C GLY A 123 4.76 3.26 -3.52
N ASN A 124 4.33 4.31 -2.84
CA ASN A 124 3.75 4.24 -1.50
C ASN A 124 2.23 4.08 -1.55
N VAL A 125 1.73 3.02 -0.93
CA VAL A 125 0.30 2.83 -0.67
C VAL A 125 -0.02 3.24 0.77
N PRO A 126 -1.00 4.13 1.01
CA PRO A 126 -1.33 4.58 2.35
C PRO A 126 -2.05 3.49 3.16
N GLY A 127 -1.67 3.37 4.43
CA GLY A 127 -2.35 2.51 5.40
C GLY A 127 -1.58 1.26 5.84
N PRO A 128 -2.16 0.49 6.77
CA PRO A 128 -1.63 -0.79 7.21
C PRO A 128 -1.95 -1.90 6.19
N LYS A 129 -1.27 -3.04 6.32
CA LYS A 129 -1.58 -4.25 5.54
C LYS A 129 -3.05 -4.66 5.77
N LYS A 130 -3.71 -5.15 4.74
CA LYS A 130 -5.12 -5.58 4.74
C LYS A 130 -6.15 -4.46 5.05
N SER A 131 -5.78 -3.19 4.85
CA SER A 131 -6.73 -2.06 4.90
C SER A 131 -7.43 -1.87 3.55
N LEU A 132 -8.58 -1.19 3.61
CA LEU A 132 -9.29 -0.77 2.40
C LEU A 132 -8.50 0.36 1.72
N VAL A 133 -8.28 0.20 0.42
CA VAL A 133 -7.66 1.19 -0.46
C VAL A 133 -8.59 1.43 -1.64
N LEU A 134 -8.74 2.67 -2.03
CA LEU A 134 -9.51 3.07 -3.21
C LEU A 134 -8.53 3.51 -4.30
N ILE A 135 -8.56 2.83 -5.43
CA ILE A 135 -7.77 3.14 -6.62
C ILE A 135 -8.68 3.82 -7.63
N LYS A 136 -8.21 4.90 -8.22
CA LYS A 136 -8.89 5.64 -9.29
C LYS A 136 -7.88 6.01 -10.36
N ALA A 137 -8.32 6.16 -11.61
CA ALA A 137 -7.50 6.76 -12.65
C ALA A 137 -6.99 8.15 -12.21
N SER A 138 -5.78 8.50 -12.58
CA SER A 138 -5.18 9.78 -12.20
C SER A 138 -5.92 10.94 -12.87
N VAL A 139 -6.27 11.95 -12.08
CA VAL A 139 -6.89 13.19 -12.60
C VAL A 139 -5.90 14.04 -13.41
N LYS A 140 -4.60 13.95 -13.08
CA LYS A 140 -3.56 14.77 -13.75
C LYS A 140 -3.03 14.15 -15.04
N HIS A 141 -3.09 12.84 -15.14
CA HIS A 141 -2.58 12.04 -16.26
C HIS A 141 -3.66 11.11 -16.80
N GLU A 142 -4.89 11.65 -16.95
CA GLU A 142 -6.01 10.88 -17.47
C GLU A 142 -5.72 10.38 -18.88
N GLY A 143 -5.82 9.06 -19.09
CA GLY A 143 -5.55 8.43 -20.38
C GLY A 143 -4.08 8.31 -20.77
N THR A 144 -3.14 8.65 -19.88
CA THR A 144 -1.71 8.44 -20.14
C THR A 144 -1.32 7.04 -19.67
N VAL A 145 -0.92 6.19 -20.62
CA VAL A 145 -0.37 4.87 -20.35
C VAL A 145 1.12 4.91 -20.69
N ASN A 146 1.97 4.63 -19.71
CA ASN A 146 3.41 4.53 -19.91
C ASN A 146 3.77 3.21 -20.58
N GLU A 147 4.98 3.14 -21.17
CA GLU A 147 5.51 1.90 -21.69
C GLU A 147 5.64 0.84 -20.58
N LYS A 148 5.29 -0.40 -20.90
CA LYS A 148 5.39 -1.51 -19.95
C LYS A 148 6.84 -1.68 -19.49
N GLN A 149 7.03 -1.83 -18.19
CA GLN A 149 8.33 -2.12 -17.60
C GLN A 149 8.49 -3.64 -17.47
N ASP A 150 9.49 -4.19 -18.15
CA ASP A 150 9.84 -5.59 -18.00
C ASP A 150 10.41 -5.83 -16.59
N LEU A 151 9.74 -6.64 -15.82
CA LEU A 151 10.22 -7.05 -14.51
C LEU A 151 11.27 -8.14 -14.66
N ILE A 152 12.36 -8.04 -13.87
CA ILE A 152 13.39 -9.07 -13.83
C ILE A 152 12.79 -10.32 -13.17
N THR A 153 12.60 -11.36 -13.96
CA THR A 153 12.22 -12.69 -13.46
C THR A 153 13.49 -13.48 -13.18
N TYR A 154 13.70 -13.85 -11.93
CA TYR A 154 14.73 -14.82 -11.59
C TYR A 154 14.19 -16.20 -11.90
N VAL A 155 14.76 -16.87 -12.89
CA VAL A 155 14.53 -18.28 -13.12
C VAL A 155 15.26 -19.01 -11.99
N ILE A 156 14.50 -19.53 -11.03
CA ILE A 156 15.04 -20.46 -10.04
C ILE A 156 15.19 -21.77 -10.80
N GLU A 157 16.41 -22.08 -11.24
CA GLU A 157 16.74 -23.42 -11.72
C GLU A 157 16.55 -24.38 -10.53
N GLU A 158 15.49 -25.17 -10.57
CA GLU A 158 15.35 -26.28 -9.63
C GLU A 158 16.55 -27.19 -9.86
N PRO A 159 17.30 -27.58 -8.81
CA PRO A 159 18.42 -28.49 -8.96
C PRO A 159 17.87 -29.80 -9.56
N GLU A 160 18.37 -30.18 -10.74
CA GLU A 160 18.08 -31.49 -11.34
C GLU A 160 18.39 -32.56 -10.30
N GLU A 161 17.37 -33.30 -9.88
CA GLU A 161 17.57 -34.51 -9.05
C GLU A 161 18.42 -35.47 -9.87
N VAL A 162 19.69 -35.62 -9.43
CA VAL A 162 20.60 -36.64 -9.94
C VAL A 162 20.01 -37.97 -9.52
N VAL A 163 19.30 -38.62 -10.42
CA VAL A 163 18.91 -40.01 -10.25
C VAL A 163 20.15 -40.83 -10.36
N GLU A 164 20.77 -41.17 -9.21
CA GLU A 164 21.78 -42.21 -9.14
C GLU A 164 21.15 -43.54 -9.56
N VAL A 165 21.48 -43.94 -10.77
CA VAL A 165 21.19 -45.31 -11.24
C VAL A 165 22.10 -46.23 -10.48
N VAL A 166 21.56 -46.87 -9.46
CA VAL A 166 22.24 -47.99 -8.78
C VAL A 166 22.21 -49.17 -9.72
N GLU A 167 23.29 -49.37 -10.49
CA GLU A 167 23.55 -50.63 -11.18
C GLU A 167 23.75 -51.72 -10.14
N ALA A 168 22.77 -52.60 -9.99
CA ALA A 168 22.88 -53.82 -9.26
C ALA A 168 23.74 -54.80 -10.08
N ASN A 169 24.99 -55.00 -9.68
CA ASN A 169 25.84 -56.07 -10.11
C ASN A 169 25.28 -57.37 -9.52
N GLU A 170 24.63 -58.17 -10.33
CA GLU A 170 24.37 -59.59 -10.09
C GLU A 170 25.70 -60.36 -10.32
N GLU A 171 26.43 -60.65 -9.29
CA GLU A 171 27.48 -61.68 -9.34
C GLU A 171 26.87 -63.06 -9.23
N GLU A 172 26.91 -63.77 -10.36
CA GLU A 172 26.68 -65.18 -10.41
C GLU A 172 27.77 -65.95 -9.62
N THR A 173 27.35 -66.71 -8.64
CA THR A 173 28.22 -67.75 -8.04
C THR A 173 27.99 -69.06 -8.73
N PRO A 174 29.04 -69.73 -9.23
CA PRO A 174 28.88 -71.06 -9.79
C PRO A 174 28.85 -72.12 -8.68
N VAL A 175 27.88 -72.99 -8.81
CA VAL A 175 27.73 -74.24 -8.07
C VAL A 175 28.78 -75.25 -8.61
N SER A 176 29.58 -75.78 -7.78
CA SER A 176 30.35 -77.02 -8.07
C SER A 176 30.30 -77.96 -6.86
N GLU A 177 29.78 -79.17 -7.18
CA GLU A 177 29.86 -80.46 -6.51
C GLU A 177 29.43 -80.61 -5.04
#